data_4292d030dbb32834ad8f73e25c426f85
#
_entry.id   4292d030dbb32834ad8f73e25c426f85
#
_cell.length_a   1.000
_cell.length_b   1.000
_cell.length_c   1.000
_cell.angle_alpha   90.00
_cell.angle_beta   90.00
_cell.angle_gamma   90.00
#
_symmetry.space_group_name_H-M   'P 1'
#
loop_
_entity.id
_entity.type
_entity.pdbx_description
1 polymer ?
#
loop_
_entity_poly.entity_id
_entity_poly.type
_entity_poly.pdbx_seq_one_letter_code
_entity_poly.pdbx_strand_id
1 'polypeptide(L)'
;LPLAALIAAQDQVDRGDGLRAVLPLAGRTLIEHQAGLARRAGAAHVVVLVERVPAALAQAIDRLRRDGLRIEIARSVGDAVDRFHPDERVLLVADGVVAAQTAVDALVDTSGPALLALPDMPEHAAFERIDAEDRWAGYAVTDKAMLVATANMLGDWDFGSTLLRRMVQGDALRIPALAPDGPLAEGGAPLPPPVIATGLAGTVAIEHRLFKRAERADGNWAERHLHRLIAAPLLPQAMVRRIDERQVAWGSVAVAWLAVLLAGFGYFWGAALLLPIAAAGGALARRMGLVWSEAPAEFLPGLARMLAGATVLGLVARQEAATGGWGWWTIALLVPAALGGMIALRPVVRALDASPTPLWTASGDALLWLAPVLAVLGGWRWAIAALAAYAMASFLERFRAVWKSASACEG
;
A
#
# COMPACT_ATOMS: atom_id res chain seq x y z
N LEU A 1 -17.28 -5.45 -17.89
CA LEU A 1 -18.23 -6.13 -17.02
C LEU A 1 -17.94 -5.76 -15.58
N PRO A 2 -18.96 -5.52 -14.72
CA PRO A 2 -18.72 -5.26 -13.32
C PRO A 2 -18.08 -6.47 -12.64
N LEU A 3 -17.20 -6.23 -11.68
CA LEU A 3 -16.52 -7.25 -10.90
C LEU A 3 -17.22 -7.41 -9.54
N ALA A 4 -17.48 -8.65 -9.16
CA ALA A 4 -17.85 -9.04 -7.79
C ALA A 4 -16.78 -9.97 -7.23
N ALA A 5 -16.84 -10.30 -5.93
CA ALA A 5 -15.92 -11.26 -5.34
C ALA A 5 -16.66 -12.32 -4.52
N LEU A 6 -16.18 -13.56 -4.59
CA LEU A 6 -16.55 -14.67 -3.74
C LEU A 6 -15.37 -15.07 -2.87
N ILE A 7 -15.49 -14.91 -1.56
CA ILE A 7 -14.45 -15.30 -0.59
C ILE A 7 -14.90 -16.55 0.15
N ALA A 8 -14.15 -17.62 0.06
CA ALA A 8 -14.36 -18.81 0.88
C ALA A 8 -13.89 -18.55 2.32
N ALA A 9 -14.69 -18.95 3.30
CA ALA A 9 -14.42 -18.80 4.73
C ALA A 9 -14.92 -20.02 5.49
N GLN A 10 -14.58 -21.22 5.04
CA GLN A 10 -15.11 -22.48 5.52
C GLN A 10 -14.09 -23.30 6.32
N ASP A 11 -12.79 -23.07 6.05
CA ASP A 11 -11.72 -23.84 6.64
C ASP A 11 -11.46 -23.46 8.10
N GLN A 12 -11.21 -24.49 8.90
CA GLN A 12 -10.81 -24.33 10.28
C GLN A 12 -9.29 -24.12 10.40
N VAL A 13 -8.89 -23.54 11.50
CA VAL A 13 -7.47 -23.38 11.87
C VAL A 13 -6.90 -24.77 12.19
N ASP A 14 -5.70 -25.09 11.68
CA ASP A 14 -5.07 -26.41 11.82
C ASP A 14 -4.89 -26.89 13.27
N ARG A 15 -4.74 -25.96 14.22
CA ARG A 15 -4.60 -26.24 15.66
C ARG A 15 -5.37 -25.19 16.45
N GLY A 16 -6.63 -25.43 16.71
CA GLY A 16 -7.48 -24.54 17.49
C GLY A 16 -8.93 -24.51 16.98
N ASP A 17 -9.80 -23.90 17.75
CA ASP A 17 -11.20 -23.67 17.38
C ASP A 17 -11.33 -22.33 16.67
N GLY A 18 -11.83 -22.35 15.44
CA GLY A 18 -12.14 -21.13 14.70
C GLY A 18 -11.85 -21.22 13.20
N LEU A 19 -12.42 -20.27 12.46
CA LEU A 19 -12.22 -20.19 11.01
C LEU A 19 -10.89 -19.49 10.69
N ARG A 20 -10.20 -19.93 9.64
CA ARG A 20 -8.99 -19.25 9.11
C ARG A 20 -9.27 -17.79 8.75
N ALA A 21 -10.46 -17.52 8.22
CA ALA A 21 -10.91 -16.18 7.86
C ALA A 21 -10.84 -15.13 8.99
N VAL A 22 -10.92 -15.55 10.27
CA VAL A 22 -10.82 -14.65 11.42
C VAL A 22 -9.44 -14.57 12.06
N LEU A 23 -8.45 -15.27 11.51
CA LEU A 23 -7.07 -15.15 11.97
C LEU A 23 -6.60 -13.69 11.95
N PRO A 24 -5.92 -13.23 13.00
CA PRO A 24 -5.40 -11.87 13.04
C PRO A 24 -4.27 -11.70 12.03
N LEU A 25 -4.29 -10.59 11.31
CA LEU A 25 -3.26 -10.20 10.35
C LEU A 25 -3.07 -8.68 10.41
N ALA A 26 -1.94 -8.23 10.93
CA ALA A 26 -1.56 -6.81 11.04
C ALA A 26 -2.70 -5.91 11.58
N GLY A 27 -3.32 -6.32 12.70
CA GLY A 27 -4.39 -5.58 13.37
C GLY A 27 -5.79 -5.71 12.76
N ARG A 28 -5.94 -6.37 11.60
CA ARG A 28 -7.23 -6.76 11.00
C ARG A 28 -7.38 -8.28 11.04
N THR A 29 -8.46 -8.81 10.48
CA THR A 29 -8.60 -10.23 10.24
C THR A 29 -8.23 -10.56 8.80
N LEU A 30 -7.93 -11.83 8.55
CA LEU A 30 -7.57 -12.31 7.21
C LEU A 30 -8.66 -11.99 6.18
N ILE A 31 -9.94 -12.18 6.54
CA ILE A 31 -11.05 -11.83 5.64
C ILE A 31 -11.14 -10.33 5.37
N GLU A 32 -10.82 -9.47 6.34
CA GLU A 32 -10.75 -8.03 6.12
C GLU A 32 -9.65 -7.67 5.11
N HIS A 33 -8.54 -8.39 5.13
CA HIS A 33 -7.48 -8.25 4.15
C HIS A 33 -7.91 -8.71 2.75
N GLN A 34 -8.50 -9.93 2.64
CA GLN A 34 -8.97 -10.48 1.36
C GLN A 34 -10.08 -9.61 0.73
N ALA A 35 -11.05 -9.16 1.53
CA ALA A 35 -12.10 -8.25 1.07
C ALA A 35 -11.53 -6.88 0.64
N GLY A 36 -10.51 -6.39 1.33
CA GLY A 36 -9.76 -5.19 0.93
C GLY A 36 -9.04 -5.35 -0.40
N LEU A 37 -8.39 -6.50 -0.65
CA LEU A 37 -7.78 -6.84 -1.94
C LEU A 37 -8.82 -6.85 -3.07
N ALA A 38 -9.95 -7.53 -2.87
CA ALA A 38 -11.02 -7.61 -3.84
C ALA A 38 -11.60 -6.21 -4.19
N ARG A 39 -11.84 -5.37 -3.16
CA ARG A 39 -12.31 -3.99 -3.35
C ARG A 39 -11.33 -3.16 -4.18
N ARG A 40 -10.02 -3.25 -3.91
CA ARG A 40 -8.99 -2.53 -4.66
C ARG A 40 -8.86 -3.02 -6.11
N ALA A 41 -9.09 -4.31 -6.34
CA ALA A 41 -9.19 -4.88 -7.69
C ALA A 41 -10.48 -4.48 -8.44
N GLY A 42 -11.38 -3.70 -7.81
CA GLY A 42 -12.58 -3.16 -8.43
C GLY A 42 -13.86 -3.93 -8.14
N ALA A 43 -13.87 -4.88 -7.19
CA ALA A 43 -15.09 -5.57 -6.81
C ALA A 43 -16.13 -4.61 -6.20
N ALA A 44 -17.31 -4.52 -6.83
CA ALA A 44 -18.41 -3.67 -6.39
C ALA A 44 -19.09 -4.20 -5.13
N HIS A 45 -19.12 -5.53 -4.97
CA HIS A 45 -19.59 -6.21 -3.76
C HIS A 45 -18.84 -7.51 -3.53
N VAL A 46 -18.93 -8.02 -2.31
CA VAL A 46 -18.27 -9.25 -1.86
C VAL A 46 -19.30 -10.20 -1.27
N VAL A 47 -19.27 -11.45 -1.68
CA VAL A 47 -20.04 -12.54 -1.08
C VAL A 47 -19.08 -13.42 -0.29
N VAL A 48 -19.38 -13.65 0.99
CA VAL A 48 -18.60 -14.54 1.87
C VAL A 48 -19.34 -15.85 2.00
N LEU A 49 -18.71 -16.92 1.53
CA LEU A 49 -19.25 -18.28 1.64
C LEU A 49 -18.80 -18.88 2.98
N VAL A 50 -19.73 -19.11 3.89
CA VAL A 50 -19.47 -19.66 5.21
C VAL A 50 -20.68 -20.43 5.74
N GLU A 51 -20.49 -21.62 6.26
CA GLU A 51 -21.59 -22.43 6.82
C GLU A 51 -22.12 -21.86 8.15
N ARG A 52 -21.20 -21.48 9.04
CA ARG A 52 -21.51 -20.93 10.36
C ARG A 52 -20.81 -19.58 10.54
N VAL A 53 -21.53 -18.60 11.06
CA VAL A 53 -21.02 -17.25 11.29
C VAL A 53 -20.65 -17.08 12.77
N PRO A 54 -19.39 -17.34 13.17
CA PRO A 54 -18.98 -17.06 14.55
C PRO A 54 -18.99 -15.55 14.82
N ALA A 55 -19.08 -15.17 16.10
CA ALA A 55 -19.13 -13.76 16.51
C ALA A 55 -17.96 -12.92 15.98
N ALA A 56 -16.75 -13.49 15.91
CA ALA A 56 -15.56 -12.82 15.39
C ALA A 56 -15.70 -12.49 13.89
N LEU A 57 -16.27 -13.41 13.09
CA LEU A 57 -16.54 -13.17 11.68
C LEU A 57 -17.64 -12.12 11.49
N ALA A 58 -18.73 -12.20 12.27
CA ALA A 58 -19.78 -11.18 12.23
C ALA A 58 -19.22 -9.78 12.50
N GLN A 59 -18.38 -9.63 13.53
CA GLN A 59 -17.73 -8.37 13.84
C GLN A 59 -16.81 -7.87 12.71
N ALA A 60 -16.07 -8.77 12.03
CA ALA A 60 -15.24 -8.41 10.90
C ALA A 60 -16.10 -7.89 9.72
N ILE A 61 -17.19 -8.58 9.41
CA ILE A 61 -18.15 -8.17 8.38
C ILE A 61 -18.78 -6.82 8.70
N ASP A 62 -19.18 -6.59 9.95
CA ASP A 62 -19.74 -5.30 10.37
C ASP A 62 -18.72 -4.15 10.29
N ARG A 63 -17.43 -4.41 10.49
CA ARG A 63 -16.38 -3.42 10.23
C ARG A 63 -16.27 -3.10 8.75
N LEU A 64 -16.21 -4.12 7.89
CA LEU A 64 -16.15 -3.93 6.44
C LEU A 64 -17.37 -3.17 5.89
N ARG A 65 -18.57 -3.41 6.44
CA ARG A 65 -19.77 -2.65 6.08
C ARG A 65 -19.68 -1.18 6.50
N ARG A 66 -19.16 -0.91 7.70
CA ARG A 66 -18.93 0.47 8.17
C ARG A 66 -17.88 1.19 7.32
N ASP A 67 -16.90 0.46 6.76
CA ASP A 67 -15.90 0.99 5.83
C ASP A 67 -16.46 1.17 4.40
N GLY A 68 -17.79 0.97 4.22
CA GLY A 68 -18.50 1.22 2.97
C GLY A 68 -18.45 0.06 1.98
N LEU A 69 -17.97 -1.13 2.37
CA LEU A 69 -17.97 -2.29 1.50
C LEU A 69 -19.34 -2.98 1.52
N ARG A 70 -19.95 -3.18 0.35
CA ARG A 70 -21.14 -4.02 0.21
C ARG A 70 -20.71 -5.48 0.35
N ILE A 71 -21.09 -6.10 1.48
CA ILE A 71 -20.71 -7.48 1.79
C ILE A 71 -21.94 -8.28 2.22
N GLU A 72 -22.07 -9.47 1.66
CA GLU A 72 -23.19 -10.40 1.88
C GLU A 72 -22.63 -11.75 2.36
N ILE A 73 -23.46 -12.49 3.09
CA ILE A 73 -23.09 -13.81 3.61
C ILE A 73 -23.95 -14.85 2.88
N ALA A 74 -23.31 -15.86 2.32
CA ALA A 74 -23.95 -17.03 1.75
C ALA A 74 -23.59 -18.27 2.58
N ARG A 75 -24.58 -19.14 2.81
CA ARG A 75 -24.39 -20.35 3.62
C ARG A 75 -24.20 -21.62 2.81
N SER A 76 -24.47 -21.54 1.51
CA SER A 76 -24.25 -22.60 0.54
C SER A 76 -23.74 -22.03 -0.76
N VAL A 77 -23.16 -22.86 -1.60
CA VAL A 77 -22.67 -22.46 -2.92
C VAL A 77 -23.82 -21.94 -3.80
N GLY A 78 -24.99 -22.59 -3.76
CA GLY A 78 -26.18 -22.15 -4.48
C GLY A 78 -26.61 -20.74 -4.05
N ASP A 79 -26.73 -20.50 -2.72
CA ASP A 79 -27.04 -19.19 -2.15
C ASP A 79 -26.01 -18.13 -2.57
N ALA A 80 -24.71 -18.49 -2.65
CA ALA A 80 -23.67 -17.58 -3.08
C ALA A 80 -23.82 -17.21 -4.57
N VAL A 81 -24.07 -18.19 -5.43
CA VAL A 81 -24.20 -17.99 -6.87
C VAL A 81 -25.43 -17.13 -7.22
N ASP A 82 -26.53 -17.28 -6.48
CA ASP A 82 -27.77 -16.49 -6.68
C ASP A 82 -27.57 -14.98 -6.40
N ARG A 83 -26.53 -14.60 -5.62
CA ARG A 83 -26.24 -13.20 -5.28
C ARG A 83 -25.49 -12.43 -6.37
N PHE A 84 -24.95 -13.11 -7.37
CA PHE A 84 -24.27 -12.47 -8.49
C PHE A 84 -25.22 -12.15 -9.63
N HIS A 85 -24.98 -11.03 -10.32
CA HIS A 85 -25.71 -10.72 -11.55
C HIS A 85 -25.17 -11.58 -12.72
N PRO A 86 -26.02 -11.96 -13.71
CA PRO A 86 -25.55 -12.75 -14.86
C PRO A 86 -24.36 -12.16 -15.62
N ASP A 87 -24.27 -10.83 -15.70
CA ASP A 87 -23.22 -10.12 -16.44
C ASP A 87 -21.99 -9.78 -15.56
N GLU A 88 -21.94 -10.26 -14.32
CA GLU A 88 -20.80 -10.02 -13.45
C GLU A 88 -19.68 -11.03 -13.67
N ARG A 89 -18.45 -10.53 -13.65
CA ARG A 89 -17.25 -11.35 -13.43
C ARG A 89 -17.09 -11.55 -11.95
N VAL A 90 -16.65 -12.72 -11.54
CA VAL A 90 -16.48 -13.06 -10.12
C VAL A 90 -15.03 -13.41 -9.85
N LEU A 91 -14.41 -12.64 -8.97
CA LEU A 91 -13.10 -12.95 -8.38
C LEU A 91 -13.31 -13.96 -7.24
N LEU A 92 -12.88 -15.20 -7.43
CA LEU A 92 -12.83 -16.20 -6.39
C LEU A 92 -11.56 -16.02 -5.57
N VAL A 93 -11.71 -16.07 -4.25
CA VAL A 93 -10.62 -16.03 -3.28
C VAL A 93 -10.74 -17.25 -2.36
N ALA A 94 -9.76 -18.14 -2.42
CA ALA A 94 -9.70 -19.32 -1.57
C ALA A 94 -9.45 -18.95 -0.11
N ASP A 95 -9.86 -19.84 0.80
CA ASP A 95 -9.72 -19.61 2.24
C ASP A 95 -8.25 -19.54 2.66
N GLY A 96 -7.94 -18.62 3.53
CA GLY A 96 -6.60 -18.49 4.11
C GLY A 96 -5.53 -17.91 3.19
N VAL A 97 -5.81 -17.59 1.93
CA VAL A 97 -4.79 -17.14 0.98
C VAL A 97 -4.56 -15.64 1.02
N VAL A 98 -3.28 -15.26 1.03
CA VAL A 98 -2.80 -13.86 0.91
C VAL A 98 -1.90 -13.76 -0.32
N ALA A 99 -2.21 -12.84 -1.24
CA ALA A 99 -1.43 -12.56 -2.44
C ALA A 99 -1.07 -11.08 -2.53
N ALA A 100 -0.15 -10.74 -3.43
CA ALA A 100 0.16 -9.35 -3.75
C ALA A 100 -0.96 -8.71 -4.57
N GLN A 101 -1.30 -7.44 -4.31
CA GLN A 101 -2.35 -6.72 -5.04
C GLN A 101 -2.10 -6.73 -6.56
N THR A 102 -0.86 -6.49 -6.98
CA THR A 102 -0.49 -6.48 -8.41
C THR A 102 -0.75 -7.80 -9.13
N ALA A 103 -0.61 -8.95 -8.43
CA ALA A 103 -0.94 -10.25 -9.01
C ALA A 103 -2.46 -10.41 -9.16
N VAL A 104 -3.24 -9.92 -8.19
CA VAL A 104 -4.71 -9.91 -8.27
C VAL A 104 -5.19 -8.95 -9.37
N ASP A 105 -4.58 -7.79 -9.50
CA ASP A 105 -4.90 -6.81 -10.55
C ASP A 105 -4.62 -7.40 -11.94
N ALA A 106 -3.45 -8.02 -12.14
CA ALA A 106 -3.11 -8.70 -13.39
C ALA A 106 -4.11 -9.83 -13.74
N LEU A 107 -4.60 -10.56 -12.72
CA LEU A 107 -5.64 -11.58 -12.91
C LEU A 107 -6.98 -10.96 -13.34
N VAL A 108 -7.39 -9.86 -12.71
CA VAL A 108 -8.66 -9.18 -13.01
C VAL A 108 -8.62 -8.46 -14.37
N ASP A 109 -7.47 -8.00 -14.83
CA ASP A 109 -7.30 -7.32 -16.11
C ASP A 109 -7.46 -8.26 -17.32
N THR A 110 -7.53 -9.59 -17.10
CA THR A 110 -7.78 -10.55 -18.18
C THR A 110 -9.20 -10.44 -18.72
N SER A 111 -9.40 -10.76 -20.00
CA SER A 111 -10.72 -10.66 -20.65
C SER A 111 -11.63 -11.89 -20.49
N GLY A 112 -11.11 -12.99 -19.93
CA GLY A 112 -11.81 -14.29 -19.80
C GLY A 112 -11.58 -14.97 -18.46
N PRO A 113 -12.01 -16.24 -18.32
CA PRO A 113 -11.69 -17.04 -17.15
C PRO A 113 -10.17 -17.20 -16.99
N ALA A 114 -9.68 -16.95 -15.79
CA ALA A 114 -8.24 -16.99 -15.50
C ALA A 114 -7.95 -17.49 -14.10
N LEU A 115 -6.79 -18.10 -13.92
CA LEU A 115 -6.27 -18.65 -12.68
C LEU A 115 -4.93 -18.01 -12.35
N LEU A 116 -4.72 -17.70 -11.07
CA LEU A 116 -3.39 -17.31 -10.59
C LEU A 116 -2.58 -18.60 -10.33
N ALA A 117 -1.45 -18.75 -11.02
CA ALA A 117 -0.64 -19.97 -11.01
C ALA A 117 0.71 -19.77 -10.32
N LEU A 118 1.16 -20.79 -9.63
CA LEU A 118 2.50 -20.93 -9.03
C LEU A 118 3.19 -22.14 -9.66
N PRO A 119 4.53 -22.13 -9.85
CA PRO A 119 5.24 -23.31 -10.29
C PRO A 119 5.13 -24.45 -9.26
N ASP A 120 5.06 -25.72 -9.74
CA ASP A 120 5.04 -26.91 -8.86
C ASP A 120 6.41 -27.13 -8.21
N MET A 121 6.64 -26.46 -7.09
CA MET A 121 7.85 -26.53 -6.29
C MET A 121 7.52 -26.98 -4.86
N PRO A 122 8.47 -27.60 -4.12
CA PRO A 122 8.24 -28.06 -2.74
C PRO A 122 7.74 -26.96 -1.79
N GLU A 123 8.17 -25.71 -1.99
CA GLU A 123 7.74 -24.54 -1.21
C GLU A 123 6.27 -24.15 -1.44
N HIS A 124 5.69 -24.58 -2.58
CA HIS A 124 4.29 -24.36 -2.92
C HIS A 124 3.40 -25.59 -2.67
N ALA A 125 3.91 -26.62 -1.98
CA ALA A 125 3.19 -27.89 -1.77
C ALA A 125 1.85 -27.74 -1.05
N ALA A 126 1.63 -26.67 -0.30
CA ALA A 126 0.37 -26.36 0.37
C ALA A 126 -0.76 -25.93 -0.59
N PHE A 127 -0.42 -25.51 -1.80
CA PHE A 127 -1.38 -25.09 -2.82
C PHE A 127 -1.87 -26.29 -3.65
N GLU A 128 -3.13 -26.24 -4.09
CA GLU A 128 -3.73 -27.28 -4.91
C GLU A 128 -3.03 -27.40 -6.27
N ARG A 129 -2.76 -28.61 -6.68
CA ARG A 129 -2.07 -28.90 -7.94
C ARG A 129 -3.02 -28.79 -9.12
N ILE A 130 -2.61 -28.03 -10.13
CA ILE A 130 -3.31 -27.94 -11.41
C ILE A 130 -2.87 -29.11 -12.31
N ASP A 131 -1.56 -29.25 -12.50
CA ASP A 131 -0.93 -30.30 -13.30
C ASP A 131 0.52 -30.58 -12.84
N ALA A 132 1.38 -31.08 -13.72
CA ALA A 132 2.78 -31.40 -13.41
C ALA A 132 3.67 -30.15 -13.24
N GLU A 133 3.27 -29.02 -13.78
CA GLU A 133 4.06 -27.79 -13.85
C GLU A 133 3.56 -26.69 -12.89
N ASP A 134 2.23 -26.66 -12.65
CA ASP A 134 1.58 -25.55 -11.97
C ASP A 134 0.71 -25.97 -10.77
N ARG A 135 0.61 -25.03 -9.82
CA ARG A 135 -0.32 -25.05 -8.68
C ARG A 135 -1.22 -23.82 -8.67
N TRP A 136 -2.42 -23.96 -8.20
CA TRP A 136 -3.37 -22.88 -8.08
C TRP A 136 -3.06 -22.01 -6.86
N ALA A 137 -2.77 -20.73 -7.08
CA ALA A 137 -2.44 -19.78 -6.02
C ALA A 137 -3.64 -19.28 -5.20
N GLY A 138 -4.81 -19.91 -5.33
CA GLY A 138 -6.00 -19.60 -4.53
C GLY A 138 -6.83 -18.41 -5.04
N TYR A 139 -6.50 -17.84 -6.20
CA TYR A 139 -7.27 -16.78 -6.85
C TYR A 139 -7.65 -17.17 -8.27
N ALA A 140 -8.91 -16.89 -8.64
CA ALA A 140 -9.42 -17.12 -9.98
C ALA A 140 -10.43 -16.06 -10.38
N VAL A 141 -10.57 -15.79 -11.66
CA VAL A 141 -11.65 -14.95 -12.20
C VAL A 141 -12.48 -15.80 -13.17
N THR A 142 -13.79 -15.76 -13.00
CA THR A 142 -14.74 -16.50 -13.82
C THR A 142 -16.03 -15.72 -14.01
N ASP A 143 -17.00 -16.27 -14.75
CA ASP A 143 -18.34 -15.73 -14.89
C ASP A 143 -19.36 -16.49 -14.02
N LYS A 144 -20.54 -15.91 -13.87
CA LYS A 144 -21.64 -16.55 -13.13
C LYS A 144 -22.05 -17.89 -13.76
N ALA A 145 -22.01 -18.03 -15.09
CA ALA A 145 -22.45 -19.24 -15.77
C ALA A 145 -21.59 -20.46 -15.36
N MET A 146 -20.27 -20.26 -15.27
CA MET A 146 -19.34 -21.28 -14.80
C MET A 146 -19.62 -21.65 -13.33
N LEU A 147 -19.92 -20.66 -12.47
CA LEU A 147 -20.25 -20.88 -11.05
C LEU A 147 -21.55 -21.69 -10.91
N VAL A 148 -22.63 -21.31 -11.65
CA VAL A 148 -23.89 -22.06 -11.67
C VAL A 148 -23.69 -23.49 -12.12
N ALA A 149 -22.97 -23.68 -13.23
CA ALA A 149 -22.72 -25.01 -13.77
C ALA A 149 -21.88 -25.87 -12.82
N THR A 150 -20.97 -25.26 -12.06
CA THR A 150 -20.20 -25.95 -11.03
C THR A 150 -21.06 -26.30 -9.82
N ALA A 151 -21.86 -25.37 -9.33
CA ALA A 151 -22.77 -25.58 -8.19
C ALA A 151 -23.74 -26.73 -8.44
N ASN A 152 -24.29 -26.85 -9.65
CA ASN A 152 -25.23 -27.91 -10.04
C ASN A 152 -24.58 -29.32 -10.09
N MET A 153 -23.26 -29.40 -10.16
CA MET A 153 -22.51 -30.66 -10.24
C MET A 153 -21.84 -31.06 -8.91
N LEU A 154 -21.96 -30.21 -7.89
CA LEU A 154 -21.10 -30.31 -6.70
C LEU A 154 -21.30 -31.59 -5.90
N GLY A 155 -22.56 -32.06 -5.73
CA GLY A 155 -22.83 -33.19 -4.83
C GLY A 155 -22.13 -33.00 -3.48
N ASP A 156 -21.33 -33.99 -3.07
CA ASP A 156 -20.51 -33.96 -1.85
C ASP A 156 -19.06 -33.45 -2.06
N TRP A 157 -18.75 -32.89 -3.24
CA TRP A 157 -17.39 -32.48 -3.60
C TRP A 157 -17.10 -31.06 -3.12
N ASP A 158 -15.81 -30.80 -2.88
CA ASP A 158 -15.35 -29.43 -2.58
C ASP A 158 -15.56 -28.48 -3.77
N PHE A 159 -16.14 -27.33 -3.48
CA PHE A 159 -16.46 -26.33 -4.51
C PHE A 159 -15.22 -25.77 -5.20
N GLY A 160 -14.19 -25.41 -4.41
CA GLY A 160 -12.96 -24.83 -4.92
C GLY A 160 -12.26 -25.75 -5.92
N SER A 161 -12.02 -26.99 -5.50
CA SER A 161 -11.38 -28.02 -6.34
C SER A 161 -12.20 -28.40 -7.56
N THR A 162 -13.53 -28.43 -7.46
CA THR A 162 -14.41 -28.74 -8.60
C THR A 162 -14.38 -27.60 -9.62
N LEU A 163 -14.45 -26.35 -9.15
CA LEU A 163 -14.36 -25.17 -10.02
C LEU A 163 -12.99 -25.09 -10.70
N LEU A 164 -11.90 -25.33 -9.95
CA LEU A 164 -10.54 -25.35 -10.50
C LEU A 164 -10.43 -26.36 -11.67
N ARG A 165 -10.89 -27.61 -11.48
CA ARG A 165 -10.87 -28.65 -12.53
C ARG A 165 -11.64 -28.23 -13.77
N ARG A 166 -12.81 -27.60 -13.58
CA ARG A 166 -13.63 -27.12 -14.70
C ARG A 166 -12.97 -25.96 -15.43
N MET A 167 -12.38 -25.02 -14.71
CA MET A 167 -11.65 -23.92 -15.32
C MET A 167 -10.43 -24.41 -16.12
N VAL A 168 -9.69 -25.39 -15.59
CA VAL A 168 -8.57 -26.02 -16.30
C VAL A 168 -9.05 -26.78 -17.55
N GLN A 169 -10.17 -27.52 -17.47
CA GLN A 169 -10.78 -28.20 -18.62
C GLN A 169 -11.32 -27.23 -19.67
N GLY A 170 -11.68 -26.02 -19.28
CA GLY A 170 -12.12 -24.93 -20.15
C GLY A 170 -11.01 -24.04 -20.64
N ASP A 171 -9.75 -24.47 -20.53
CA ASP A 171 -8.55 -23.72 -20.96
C ASP A 171 -8.45 -22.31 -20.36
N ALA A 172 -8.80 -22.17 -19.08
CA ALA A 172 -8.65 -20.89 -18.37
C ALA A 172 -7.19 -20.39 -18.42
N LEU A 173 -7.03 -19.08 -18.66
CA LEU A 173 -5.72 -18.45 -18.76
C LEU A 173 -4.97 -18.57 -17.44
N ARG A 174 -3.70 -18.95 -17.47
CA ARG A 174 -2.82 -19.03 -16.29
C ARG A 174 -2.00 -17.77 -16.20
N ILE A 175 -2.21 -17.01 -15.13
CA ILE A 175 -1.44 -15.81 -14.83
C ILE A 175 -0.38 -16.17 -13.78
N PRO A 176 0.91 -15.97 -14.06
CA PRO A 176 1.96 -16.26 -13.08
C PRO A 176 1.80 -15.37 -11.85
N ALA A 177 1.69 -15.99 -10.66
CA ALA A 177 1.68 -15.26 -9.38
C ALA A 177 3.06 -14.69 -9.04
N LEU A 178 4.12 -15.30 -9.62
CA LEU A 178 5.51 -14.88 -9.55
C LEU A 178 5.94 -14.63 -11.00
N ALA A 179 5.85 -13.40 -11.48
CA ALA A 179 6.41 -13.07 -12.79
C ALA A 179 7.94 -12.90 -12.65
N PRO A 180 8.77 -13.65 -13.38
CA PRO A 180 10.23 -13.45 -13.39
C PRO A 180 10.62 -12.03 -13.82
N ASP A 181 9.83 -11.44 -14.73
CA ASP A 181 9.98 -10.10 -15.29
C ASP A 181 8.76 -9.21 -14.97
N GLY A 182 7.97 -9.59 -13.98
CA GLY A 182 6.76 -8.84 -13.57
C GLY A 182 7.10 -7.49 -12.96
N PRO A 183 6.12 -6.58 -12.87
CA PRO A 183 6.36 -5.29 -12.27
C PRO A 183 6.93 -5.50 -10.88
N LEU A 184 8.19 -5.10 -10.72
CA LEU A 184 8.83 -5.02 -9.43
C LEU A 184 7.94 -4.13 -8.56
N ALA A 185 7.75 -4.49 -7.30
CA ALA A 185 7.13 -3.57 -6.36
C ALA A 185 7.82 -2.22 -6.49
N GLU A 186 7.11 -1.11 -6.27
CA GLU A 186 7.75 0.22 -6.22
C GLU A 186 9.01 0.07 -5.34
N GLY A 187 10.22 0.13 -5.97
CA GLY A 187 11.48 -0.11 -5.27
C GLY A 187 12.29 -1.33 -5.73
N GLY A 188 11.91 -2.03 -6.81
CA GLY A 188 12.72 -3.09 -7.43
C GLY A 188 12.81 -4.41 -6.64
N ALA A 189 12.07 -4.58 -5.54
CA ALA A 189 12.02 -5.84 -4.81
C ALA A 189 11.00 -6.80 -5.43
N PRO A 190 11.31 -8.11 -5.58
CA PRO A 190 10.34 -9.08 -6.07
C PRO A 190 9.11 -9.13 -5.16
N LEU A 191 7.94 -9.27 -5.78
CA LEU A 191 6.67 -9.44 -5.06
C LEU A 191 6.72 -10.71 -4.19
N PRO A 192 6.19 -10.67 -2.95
CA PRO A 192 6.14 -11.85 -2.14
C PRO A 192 5.21 -12.89 -2.79
N PRO A 193 5.61 -14.18 -2.79
CA PRO A 193 4.75 -15.24 -3.28
C PRO A 193 3.44 -15.29 -2.48
N PRO A 194 2.34 -15.75 -3.09
CA PRO A 194 1.12 -16.10 -2.36
C PRO A 194 1.42 -17.07 -1.23
N VAL A 195 0.72 -16.92 -0.11
CA VAL A 195 0.91 -17.76 1.09
C VAL A 195 -0.45 -18.13 1.65
N ILE A 196 -0.58 -19.37 2.15
CA ILE A 196 -1.77 -19.83 2.87
C ILE A 196 -1.54 -19.67 4.37
N ALA A 197 -2.40 -18.94 5.04
CA ALA A 197 -2.42 -18.83 6.50
C ALA A 197 -3.27 -19.97 7.09
N THR A 198 -2.65 -21.04 7.53
CA THR A 198 -3.36 -22.19 8.13
C THR A 198 -3.53 -22.05 9.63
N GLY A 199 -2.83 -21.12 10.28
CA GLY A 199 -2.87 -20.87 11.71
C GLY A 199 -2.11 -19.62 12.13
N LEU A 200 -2.07 -19.34 13.44
CA LEU A 200 -1.42 -18.14 14.00
C LEU A 200 0.06 -18.01 13.62
N ALA A 201 0.80 -19.12 13.56
CA ALA A 201 2.21 -19.08 13.16
C ALA A 201 2.37 -18.61 11.71
N GLY A 202 1.46 -19.03 10.83
CA GLY A 202 1.42 -18.59 9.43
C GLY A 202 1.12 -17.10 9.31
N THR A 203 0.15 -16.59 10.05
CA THR A 203 -0.17 -15.13 10.03
C THR A 203 0.99 -14.29 10.56
N VAL A 204 1.67 -14.69 11.62
CA VAL A 204 2.86 -14.00 12.14
C VAL A 204 3.97 -13.93 11.08
N ALA A 205 4.20 -15.03 10.34
CA ALA A 205 5.18 -15.04 9.24
C ALA A 205 4.79 -14.08 8.10
N ILE A 206 3.49 -14.02 7.77
CA ILE A 206 2.96 -13.09 6.77
C ILE A 206 3.10 -11.64 7.26
N GLU A 207 2.71 -11.34 8.49
CA GLU A 207 2.87 -10.03 9.12
C GLU A 207 4.32 -9.54 9.06
N HIS A 208 5.26 -10.40 9.42
CA HIS A 208 6.68 -10.05 9.36
C HIS A 208 7.11 -9.68 7.93
N ARG A 209 6.62 -10.40 6.91
CA ARG A 209 6.89 -10.08 5.50
C ARG A 209 6.26 -8.75 5.09
N LEU A 210 5.02 -8.48 5.48
CA LEU A 210 4.32 -7.22 5.19
C LEU A 210 5.03 -6.02 5.84
N PHE A 211 5.41 -6.13 7.11
CA PHE A 211 6.15 -5.08 7.81
C PHE A 211 7.54 -4.85 7.20
N LYS A 212 8.28 -5.92 6.90
CA LYS A 212 9.58 -5.83 6.25
C LYS A 212 9.50 -5.19 4.86
N ARG A 213 8.41 -5.44 4.10
CA ARG A 213 8.15 -4.76 2.84
C ARG A 213 7.89 -3.27 3.06
N ALA A 214 7.03 -2.91 4.01
CA ALA A 214 6.74 -1.53 4.35
C ALA A 214 7.97 -0.77 4.87
N GLU A 215 8.90 -1.45 5.55
CA GLU A 215 10.19 -0.89 5.97
C GLU A 215 11.17 -0.66 4.82
N ARG A 216 11.13 -1.54 3.80
CA ARG A 216 12.01 -1.49 2.63
C ARG A 216 11.50 -0.58 1.53
N ALA A 217 10.31 0.00 1.68
CA ALA A 217 9.78 0.94 0.70
C ALA A 217 10.82 2.03 0.43
N ASP A 218 11.29 2.07 -0.81
CA ASP A 218 12.39 2.91 -1.23
C ASP A 218 12.04 4.38 -1.10
N GLY A 219 12.91 5.08 -0.43
CA GLY A 219 12.84 6.50 -0.21
C GLY A 219 14.24 7.09 -0.17
N ASN A 220 14.31 8.37 0.05
CA ASN A 220 15.57 9.07 0.26
C ASN A 220 16.26 8.63 1.58
N TRP A 221 17.44 9.20 1.85
CA TRP A 221 18.22 8.91 3.05
C TRP A 221 17.42 9.07 4.36
N ALA A 222 16.51 10.06 4.44
CA ALA A 222 15.70 10.29 5.65
C ALA A 222 14.71 9.14 5.88
N GLU A 223 14.09 8.63 4.84
CA GLU A 223 13.20 7.47 4.93
C GLU A 223 13.95 6.20 5.30
N ARG A 224 15.12 6.00 4.73
CA ARG A 224 15.95 4.82 4.97
C ARG A 224 16.57 4.78 6.37
N HIS A 225 17.04 5.92 6.88
CA HIS A 225 17.80 5.98 8.13
C HIS A 225 16.98 6.51 9.32
N LEU A 226 16.30 7.64 9.18
CA LEU A 226 15.59 8.29 10.28
C LEU A 226 14.19 7.71 10.50
N HIS A 227 13.41 7.63 9.44
CA HIS A 227 12.03 7.16 9.55
C HIS A 227 11.96 5.67 9.92
N ARG A 228 12.93 4.87 9.48
CA ARG A 228 13.02 3.46 9.87
C ARG A 228 13.19 3.30 11.39
N LEU A 229 14.05 4.09 12.00
CA LEU A 229 14.30 4.02 13.45
C LEU A 229 13.05 4.33 14.27
N ILE A 230 12.20 5.25 13.78
CA ILE A 230 10.99 5.69 14.49
C ILE A 230 9.79 4.82 14.13
N ALA A 231 9.60 4.52 12.86
CA ALA A 231 8.41 3.81 12.40
C ALA A 231 8.48 2.30 12.67
N ALA A 232 9.66 1.66 12.66
CA ALA A 232 9.77 0.23 12.91
C ALA A 232 9.17 -0.22 14.26
N PRO A 233 9.42 0.45 15.40
CA PRO A 233 8.80 0.08 16.66
C PRO A 233 7.34 0.52 16.78
N LEU A 234 6.92 1.60 16.10
CA LEU A 234 5.58 2.16 16.22
C LEU A 234 4.58 1.48 15.28
N LEU A 235 5.03 1.00 14.12
CA LEU A 235 4.17 0.40 13.10
C LEU A 235 3.37 -0.81 13.62
N PRO A 236 3.97 -1.84 14.27
CA PRO A 236 3.22 -2.95 14.82
C PRO A 236 2.22 -2.50 15.91
N GLN A 237 2.62 -1.55 16.75
CA GLN A 237 1.75 -1.04 17.83
C GLN A 237 0.54 -0.28 17.27
N ALA A 238 0.75 0.55 16.23
CA ALA A 238 -0.34 1.26 15.55
C ALA A 238 -1.31 0.28 14.89
N MET A 239 -0.79 -0.78 14.27
CA MET A 239 -1.60 -1.83 13.65
C MET A 239 -2.43 -2.60 14.68
N VAL A 240 -1.82 -3.08 15.76
CA VAL A 240 -2.52 -3.81 16.83
C VAL A 240 -3.61 -2.94 17.48
N ARG A 241 -3.35 -1.66 17.67
CA ARG A 241 -4.34 -0.70 18.19
C ARG A 241 -5.38 -0.26 17.16
N ARG A 242 -5.29 -0.75 15.91
CA ARG A 242 -6.18 -0.39 14.81
C ARG A 242 -6.30 1.13 14.60
N ILE A 243 -5.20 1.85 14.74
CA ILE A 243 -5.17 3.28 14.47
C ILE A 243 -5.35 3.44 12.96
N ASP A 244 -6.25 4.35 12.55
CA ASP A 244 -6.44 4.65 11.13
C ASP A 244 -5.25 5.44 10.58
N GLU A 245 -4.72 5.02 9.43
CA GLU A 245 -3.62 5.72 8.74
C GLU A 245 -3.96 7.18 8.45
N ARG A 246 -5.25 7.47 8.11
CA ARG A 246 -5.71 8.83 7.85
C ARG A 246 -5.63 9.71 9.09
N GLN A 247 -5.95 9.16 10.26
CA GLN A 247 -5.83 9.89 11.53
C GLN A 247 -4.38 10.25 11.82
N VAL A 248 -3.44 9.31 11.58
CA VAL A 248 -2.00 9.58 11.73
C VAL A 248 -1.52 10.62 10.72
N ALA A 249 -1.94 10.50 9.45
CA ALA A 249 -1.59 11.43 8.39
C ALA A 249 -2.07 12.87 8.71
N TRP A 250 -3.34 13.04 9.06
CA TRP A 250 -3.89 14.36 9.41
C TRP A 250 -3.40 14.86 10.76
N GLY A 251 -3.14 13.99 11.74
CA GLY A 251 -2.48 14.34 12.99
C GLY A 251 -1.10 14.95 12.75
N SER A 252 -0.33 14.38 11.81
CA SER A 252 0.97 14.92 11.42
C SER A 252 0.88 16.30 10.75
N VAL A 253 -0.19 16.56 9.99
CA VAL A 253 -0.50 17.88 9.43
C VAL A 253 -0.81 18.88 10.55
N ALA A 254 -1.63 18.49 11.54
CA ALA A 254 -1.93 19.35 12.67
C ALA A 254 -0.68 19.77 13.44
N VAL A 255 0.26 18.85 13.66
CA VAL A 255 1.57 19.15 14.28
C VAL A 255 2.39 20.12 13.42
N ALA A 256 2.41 19.93 12.08
CA ALA A 256 3.12 20.86 11.20
C ALA A 256 2.53 22.28 11.21
N TRP A 257 1.22 22.42 11.25
CA TRP A 257 0.56 23.71 11.33
C TRP A 257 0.66 24.36 12.72
N LEU A 258 0.76 23.55 13.78
CA LEU A 258 1.14 24.09 15.11
C LEU A 258 2.56 24.69 15.07
N ALA A 259 3.50 24.11 14.32
CA ALA A 259 4.81 24.71 14.10
C ALA A 259 4.70 26.08 13.39
N VAL A 260 3.79 26.22 12.41
CA VAL A 260 3.52 27.52 11.76
C VAL A 260 3.02 28.56 12.77
N LEU A 261 2.10 28.17 13.66
CA LEU A 261 1.61 29.07 14.71
C LEU A 261 2.73 29.52 15.64
N LEU A 262 3.57 28.59 16.13
CA LEU A 262 4.72 28.93 16.96
C LEU A 262 5.70 29.88 16.27
N ALA A 263 6.01 29.62 14.99
CA ALA A 263 6.87 30.47 14.20
C ALA A 263 6.24 31.87 13.99
N GLY A 264 4.92 31.95 13.83
CA GLY A 264 4.19 33.21 13.73
C GLY A 264 4.30 34.11 14.99
N PHE A 265 4.40 33.47 16.15
CA PHE A 265 4.67 34.13 17.44
C PHE A 265 6.16 34.35 17.72
N GLY A 266 7.06 34.01 16.80
CA GLY A 266 8.50 34.16 16.96
C GLY A 266 9.22 33.00 17.68
N TYR A 267 8.51 31.92 18.04
CA TYR A 267 9.09 30.74 18.70
C TYR A 267 9.68 29.76 17.67
N PHE A 268 10.69 30.21 16.90
CA PHE A 268 11.26 29.42 15.80
C PHE A 268 11.89 28.10 16.23
N TRP A 269 12.51 28.03 17.41
CA TRP A 269 13.06 26.78 17.93
C TRP A 269 11.97 25.77 18.31
N GLY A 270 10.86 26.23 18.87
CA GLY A 270 9.69 25.38 19.12
C GLY A 270 9.11 24.83 17.81
N ALA A 271 8.99 25.68 16.79
CA ALA A 271 8.57 25.28 15.46
C ALA A 271 9.52 24.23 14.87
N ALA A 272 10.83 24.46 14.96
CA ALA A 272 11.87 23.56 14.47
C ALA A 272 11.81 22.15 15.10
N LEU A 273 11.44 22.03 16.36
CA LEU A 273 11.28 20.73 17.05
C LEU A 273 10.01 19.98 16.58
N LEU A 274 8.95 20.69 16.21
CA LEU A 274 7.70 20.05 15.75
C LEU A 274 7.79 19.52 14.30
N LEU A 275 8.59 20.13 13.44
CA LEU A 275 8.71 19.73 12.05
C LEU A 275 9.20 18.28 11.86
N PRO A 276 10.25 17.80 12.52
CA PRO A 276 10.65 16.38 12.48
C PRO A 276 9.57 15.44 13.00
N ILE A 277 8.82 15.82 14.04
CA ILE A 277 7.71 15.02 14.59
C ILE A 277 6.60 14.87 13.53
N ALA A 278 6.27 15.95 12.84
CA ALA A 278 5.30 15.92 11.74
C ALA A 278 5.79 15.03 10.59
N ALA A 279 7.07 15.12 10.21
CA ALA A 279 7.66 14.27 9.19
C ALA A 279 7.63 12.79 9.58
N ALA A 280 7.95 12.46 10.85
CA ALA A 280 7.88 11.10 11.37
C ALA A 280 6.46 10.54 11.36
N GLY A 281 5.46 11.34 11.73
CA GLY A 281 4.04 10.97 11.68
C GLY A 281 3.58 10.66 10.26
N GLY A 282 3.98 11.47 9.28
CA GLY A 282 3.71 11.22 7.88
C GLY A 282 4.38 9.95 7.35
N ALA A 283 5.63 9.71 7.72
CA ALA A 283 6.33 8.49 7.36
C ALA A 283 5.68 7.22 7.95
N LEU A 284 5.16 7.32 9.19
CA LEU A 284 4.40 6.23 9.80
C LEU A 284 3.11 5.96 9.04
N ALA A 285 2.33 7.00 8.72
CA ALA A 285 1.09 6.86 7.96
C ALA A 285 1.32 6.20 6.59
N ARG A 286 2.35 6.63 5.83
CA ARG A 286 2.72 5.99 4.55
C ARG A 286 3.01 4.50 4.70
N ARG A 287 3.76 4.11 5.73
CA ARG A 287 4.09 2.69 5.97
C ARG A 287 2.89 1.87 6.38
N MET A 288 1.95 2.47 7.14
CA MET A 288 0.68 1.83 7.45
C MET A 288 -0.11 1.52 6.18
N GLY A 289 -0.22 2.46 5.23
CA GLY A 289 -0.85 2.23 3.93
C GLY A 289 -0.16 1.13 3.13
N LEU A 290 1.18 1.10 3.10
CA LEU A 290 1.95 0.07 2.39
C LEU A 290 1.74 -1.35 2.95
N VAL A 291 1.53 -1.51 4.26
CA VAL A 291 1.20 -2.82 4.86
C VAL A 291 -0.08 -3.39 4.26
N TRP A 292 -1.08 -2.55 4.05
CA TRP A 292 -2.38 -2.95 3.49
C TRP A 292 -2.44 -2.90 1.96
N SER A 293 -1.34 -2.53 1.29
CA SER A 293 -1.30 -2.26 -0.15
C SER A 293 -2.35 -1.24 -0.58
N GLU A 294 -2.78 -0.37 0.33
CA GLU A 294 -3.68 0.73 0.02
C GLU A 294 -2.87 1.84 -0.67
N ALA A 295 -3.45 2.48 -1.69
CA ALA A 295 -2.85 3.67 -2.28
C ALA A 295 -2.68 4.68 -1.13
N PRO A 296 -1.46 5.17 -0.87
CA PRO A 296 -1.23 6.01 0.31
C PRO A 296 -2.15 7.21 0.26
N ALA A 297 -3.05 7.31 1.25
CA ALA A 297 -3.96 8.48 1.42
C ALA A 297 -3.18 9.76 1.76
N GLU A 298 -1.91 9.81 1.38
CA GLU A 298 -0.91 10.75 1.88
C GLU A 298 -0.60 11.91 0.93
N PHE A 299 -1.17 11.93 -0.29
CA PHE A 299 -0.85 13.02 -1.21
C PHE A 299 -1.27 14.39 -0.64
N LEU A 300 -2.51 14.53 -0.19
CA LEU A 300 -2.99 15.79 0.39
C LEU A 300 -2.35 16.11 1.75
N PRO A 301 -2.25 15.18 2.72
CA PRO A 301 -1.53 15.42 3.96
C PRO A 301 -0.05 15.76 3.73
N GLY A 302 0.64 15.06 2.82
CA GLY A 302 2.03 15.35 2.47
C GLY A 302 2.21 16.75 1.90
N LEU A 303 1.32 17.17 0.99
CA LEU A 303 1.32 18.53 0.45
C LEU A 303 1.06 19.57 1.55
N ALA A 304 0.10 19.32 2.43
CA ALA A 304 -0.23 20.21 3.54
C ALA A 304 0.95 20.40 4.53
N ARG A 305 1.69 19.30 4.83
CA ARG A 305 2.93 19.38 5.63
C ARG A 305 4.03 20.17 4.92
N MET A 306 4.20 19.93 3.62
CA MET A 306 5.18 20.65 2.81
C MET A 306 4.88 22.16 2.80
N LEU A 307 3.61 22.54 2.64
CA LEU A 307 3.17 23.95 2.72
C LEU A 307 3.42 24.54 4.12
N ALA A 308 3.15 23.81 5.19
CA ALA A 308 3.45 24.24 6.54
C ALA A 308 4.96 24.48 6.73
N GLY A 309 5.82 23.56 6.28
CA GLY A 309 7.27 23.73 6.32
C GLY A 309 7.77 24.92 5.53
N ALA A 310 7.23 25.13 4.32
CA ALA A 310 7.54 26.30 3.49
C ALA A 310 7.10 27.62 4.17
N THR A 311 5.95 27.61 4.86
CA THR A 311 5.46 28.77 5.61
C THR A 311 6.37 29.10 6.80
N VAL A 312 6.80 28.07 7.57
CA VAL A 312 7.78 28.26 8.66
C VAL A 312 9.08 28.85 8.11
N LEU A 313 9.59 28.29 7.00
CA LEU A 313 10.81 28.81 6.35
C LEU A 313 10.64 30.26 5.89
N GLY A 314 9.48 30.62 5.34
CA GLY A 314 9.13 31.97 4.96
C GLY A 314 9.08 32.94 6.16
N LEU A 315 8.52 32.51 7.30
CA LEU A 315 8.49 33.33 8.52
C LEU A 315 9.91 33.57 9.09
N VAL A 316 10.77 32.52 9.06
CA VAL A 316 12.18 32.64 9.41
C VAL A 316 12.90 33.61 8.45
N ALA A 317 12.70 33.45 7.13
CA ALA A 317 13.30 34.31 6.14
C ALA A 317 12.85 35.79 6.27
N ARG A 318 11.60 36.01 6.66
CA ARG A 318 11.08 37.34 6.97
C ARG A 318 11.85 38.00 8.13
N GLN A 319 12.11 37.24 9.19
CA GLN A 319 12.90 37.74 10.31
C GLN A 319 14.33 38.07 9.90
N GLU A 320 14.98 37.19 9.16
CA GLU A 320 16.36 37.38 8.70
C GLU A 320 16.47 38.52 7.66
N ALA A 321 15.42 38.73 6.85
CA ALA A 321 15.36 39.83 5.90
C ALA A 321 15.33 41.22 6.56
N ALA A 322 14.76 41.33 7.77
CA ALA A 322 14.74 42.57 8.54
C ALA A 322 16.16 43.03 8.92
N THR A 323 17.13 42.14 9.04
CA THR A 323 18.52 42.48 9.40
C THR A 323 19.51 42.25 8.25
N GLY A 324 19.20 41.39 7.28
CA GLY A 324 20.10 40.97 6.21
C GLY A 324 19.66 41.32 4.79
N GLY A 325 18.49 41.95 4.61
CA GLY A 325 17.97 42.37 3.33
C GLY A 325 17.08 41.32 2.63
N TRP A 326 16.39 41.77 1.56
CA TRP A 326 15.37 41.02 0.83
C TRP A 326 15.84 39.70 0.18
N GLY A 327 17.14 39.55 -0.03
CA GLY A 327 17.73 38.33 -0.62
C GLY A 327 17.34 37.04 0.10
N TRP A 328 17.10 37.07 1.40
CA TRP A 328 16.69 35.89 2.16
C TRP A 328 15.32 35.36 1.76
N TRP A 329 14.39 36.22 1.36
CA TRP A 329 13.10 35.81 0.81
C TRP A 329 13.26 35.04 -0.50
N THR A 330 14.07 35.55 -1.41
CA THR A 330 14.29 34.89 -2.71
C THR A 330 14.95 33.53 -2.55
N ILE A 331 15.94 33.40 -1.63
CA ILE A 331 16.59 32.15 -1.34
C ILE A 331 15.59 31.15 -0.72
N ALA A 332 14.76 31.59 0.22
CA ALA A 332 13.76 30.71 0.86
C ALA A 332 12.71 30.20 -0.13
N LEU A 333 12.31 31.00 -1.13
CA LEU A 333 11.36 30.59 -2.17
C LEU A 333 11.91 29.51 -3.11
N LEU A 334 13.22 29.34 -3.22
CA LEU A 334 13.83 28.25 -4.02
C LEU A 334 13.46 26.86 -3.49
N VAL A 335 13.23 26.73 -2.16
CA VAL A 335 12.86 25.44 -1.56
C VAL A 335 11.50 24.94 -2.06
N PRO A 336 10.38 25.68 -1.86
CA PRO A 336 9.08 25.23 -2.37
C PRO A 336 9.03 25.18 -3.90
N ALA A 337 9.77 26.03 -4.62
CA ALA A 337 9.87 26.00 -6.08
C ALA A 337 10.53 24.70 -6.56
N ALA A 338 11.66 24.29 -5.96
CA ALA A 338 12.34 23.03 -6.29
C ALA A 338 11.47 21.82 -5.97
N LEU A 339 10.81 21.80 -4.78
CA LEU A 339 9.90 20.71 -4.41
C LEU A 339 8.70 20.64 -5.35
N GLY A 340 8.10 21.76 -5.70
CA GLY A 340 7.00 21.83 -6.67
C GLY A 340 7.42 21.32 -8.05
N GLY A 341 8.60 21.71 -8.52
CA GLY A 341 9.19 21.22 -9.75
C GLY A 341 9.42 19.69 -9.73
N MET A 342 9.93 19.15 -8.63
CA MET A 342 10.09 17.71 -8.48
C MET A 342 8.75 16.95 -8.47
N ILE A 343 7.69 17.53 -7.91
CA ILE A 343 6.34 16.95 -7.94
C ILE A 343 5.79 17.00 -9.37
N ALA A 344 5.96 18.11 -10.08
CA ALA A 344 5.51 18.26 -11.46
C ALA A 344 6.21 17.28 -12.43
N LEU A 345 7.45 16.91 -12.17
CA LEU A 345 8.19 15.93 -12.97
C LEU A 345 7.78 14.46 -12.72
N ARG A 346 7.05 14.16 -11.63
CA ARG A 346 6.68 12.77 -11.30
C ARG A 346 5.97 12.00 -12.43
N PRO A 347 4.92 12.56 -13.10
CA PRO A 347 4.26 11.84 -14.19
C PRO A 347 5.22 11.57 -15.37
N VAL A 348 6.12 12.50 -15.68
CA VAL A 348 7.10 12.35 -16.76
C VAL A 348 8.13 11.27 -16.42
N VAL A 349 8.63 11.24 -15.17
CA VAL A 349 9.54 10.20 -14.67
C VAL A 349 8.92 8.81 -14.82
N ARG A 350 7.63 8.66 -14.49
CA ARG A 350 6.91 7.38 -14.65
C ARG A 350 6.72 6.99 -16.11
N ALA A 351 6.36 7.96 -16.96
CA ALA A 351 6.11 7.70 -18.37
C ALA A 351 7.38 7.31 -19.16
N LEU A 352 8.55 7.82 -18.75
CA LEU A 352 9.83 7.56 -19.39
C LEU A 352 10.62 6.43 -18.72
N ASP A 353 10.09 5.78 -17.70
CA ASP A 353 10.79 4.80 -16.85
C ASP A 353 12.21 5.27 -16.46
N ALA A 354 12.30 6.55 -16.10
CA ALA A 354 13.58 7.19 -15.83
C ALA A 354 14.25 6.55 -14.61
N SER A 355 15.57 6.45 -14.66
CA SER A 355 16.43 5.84 -13.63
C SER A 355 16.02 6.26 -12.21
N PRO A 356 16.09 5.35 -11.22
CA PRO A 356 15.76 5.65 -9.84
C PRO A 356 16.60 6.83 -9.32
N THR A 357 15.97 7.74 -8.62
CA THR A 357 16.65 8.91 -8.06
C THR A 357 17.67 8.50 -7.00
N PRO A 358 18.87 9.12 -6.98
CA PRO A 358 19.87 8.84 -5.96
C PRO A 358 19.33 9.05 -4.54
N LEU A 359 19.85 8.27 -3.59
CA LEU A 359 19.42 8.31 -2.18
C LEU A 359 19.56 9.70 -1.53
N TRP A 360 20.53 10.49 -1.98
CA TRP A 360 20.80 11.82 -1.43
C TRP A 360 19.75 12.88 -1.81
N THR A 361 18.84 12.60 -2.74
CA THR A 361 17.87 13.59 -3.19
C THR A 361 16.89 14.02 -2.07
N ALA A 362 16.52 15.29 -2.09
CA ALA A 362 15.62 15.87 -1.12
C ALA A 362 14.18 15.36 -1.30
N SER A 363 13.49 15.18 -0.19
CA SER A 363 12.03 15.13 -0.12
C SER A 363 11.54 16.23 0.84
N GLY A 364 10.24 16.52 0.81
CA GLY A 364 9.66 17.46 1.76
C GLY A 364 9.99 17.07 3.20
N ASP A 365 9.80 15.80 3.56
CA ASP A 365 10.07 15.29 4.90
C ASP A 365 11.57 15.35 5.28
N ALA A 366 12.49 15.09 4.32
CA ALA A 366 13.94 15.21 4.57
C ALA A 366 14.34 16.65 4.93
N LEU A 367 13.73 17.63 4.27
CA LEU A 367 13.99 19.05 4.57
C LEU A 367 13.46 19.45 5.95
N LEU A 368 12.31 18.89 6.39
CA LEU A 368 11.79 19.11 7.74
C LEU A 368 12.73 18.57 8.84
N TRP A 369 13.45 17.47 8.56
CA TRP A 369 14.48 16.95 9.45
C TRP A 369 15.77 17.77 9.46
N LEU A 370 16.19 18.25 8.29
CA LEU A 370 17.44 19.02 8.17
C LEU A 370 17.33 20.42 8.72
N ALA A 371 16.17 21.06 8.64
CA ALA A 371 15.99 22.45 9.05
C ALA A 371 16.46 22.73 10.47
N PRO A 372 16.05 22.00 11.53
CA PRO A 372 16.54 22.25 12.89
C PRO A 372 18.03 21.95 13.05
N VAL A 373 18.54 20.91 12.39
CA VAL A 373 19.96 20.53 12.49
C VAL A 373 20.85 21.62 11.91
N LEU A 374 20.51 22.12 10.72
CA LEU A 374 21.26 23.21 10.07
C LEU A 374 21.16 24.51 10.85
N ALA A 375 20.00 24.80 11.45
CA ALA A 375 19.81 25.98 12.27
C ALA A 375 20.67 25.93 13.55
N VAL A 376 20.84 24.77 14.19
CA VAL A 376 21.74 24.57 15.33
C VAL A 376 23.21 24.74 14.94
N LEU A 377 23.61 24.22 13.79
CA LEU A 377 25.01 24.22 13.35
C LEU A 377 25.50 25.59 12.88
N GLY A 378 24.64 26.38 12.23
CA GLY A 378 25.07 27.62 11.56
C GLY A 378 24.12 28.81 11.70
N GLY A 379 23.04 28.65 12.46
CA GLY A 379 21.97 29.66 12.55
C GLY A 379 21.02 29.63 11.35
N TRP A 380 19.95 30.38 11.44
CA TRP A 380 18.85 30.35 10.49
C TRP A 380 19.25 30.76 9.06
N ARG A 381 20.16 31.71 8.90
CA ARG A 381 20.67 32.17 7.60
C ARG A 381 21.32 31.02 6.83
N TRP A 382 22.23 30.31 7.48
CA TRP A 382 22.91 29.18 6.89
C TRP A 382 21.93 28.01 6.62
N ALA A 383 20.95 27.80 7.51
CA ALA A 383 19.91 26.79 7.31
C ALA A 383 19.11 27.08 6.04
N ILE A 384 18.63 28.32 5.84
CA ILE A 384 17.87 28.71 4.63
C ILE A 384 18.73 28.47 3.37
N ALA A 385 19.98 28.95 3.35
CA ALA A 385 20.87 28.82 2.21
C ALA A 385 21.18 27.34 1.89
N ALA A 386 21.50 26.55 2.89
CA ALA A 386 21.81 25.13 2.73
C ALA A 386 20.60 24.31 2.25
N LEU A 387 19.41 24.56 2.82
CA LEU A 387 18.17 23.91 2.39
C LEU A 387 17.82 24.27 0.95
N ALA A 388 17.98 25.54 0.55
CA ALA A 388 17.75 25.97 -0.83
C ALA A 388 18.74 25.32 -1.81
N ALA A 389 20.03 25.30 -1.49
CA ALA A 389 21.05 24.65 -2.29
C ALA A 389 20.79 23.14 -2.46
N TYR A 390 20.43 22.47 -1.35
CA TYR A 390 20.13 21.04 -1.36
C TYR A 390 18.85 20.73 -2.17
N ALA A 391 17.79 21.49 -2.00
CA ALA A 391 16.55 21.31 -2.75
C ALA A 391 16.76 21.54 -4.26
N MET A 392 17.50 22.59 -4.64
CA MET A 392 17.84 22.90 -6.03
C MET A 392 18.74 21.83 -6.66
N ALA A 393 19.78 21.38 -5.97
CA ALA A 393 20.62 20.28 -6.44
C ALA A 393 19.81 19.01 -6.71
N SER A 394 18.86 18.69 -5.82
CA SER A 394 17.97 17.53 -5.97
C SER A 394 17.00 17.69 -7.15
N PHE A 395 16.48 18.90 -7.38
CA PHE A 395 15.62 19.18 -8.53
C PHE A 395 16.43 19.05 -9.85
N LEU A 396 17.63 19.61 -9.91
CA LEU A 396 18.50 19.53 -11.08
C LEU A 396 18.87 18.08 -11.42
N GLU A 397 19.16 17.26 -10.41
CA GLU A 397 19.46 15.84 -10.64
C GLU A 397 18.26 15.07 -11.21
N ARG A 398 17.05 15.33 -10.68
CA ARG A 398 15.82 14.74 -11.23
C ARG A 398 15.54 15.21 -12.65
N PHE A 399 15.76 16.49 -12.92
CA PHE A 399 15.61 17.04 -14.27
C PHE A 399 16.62 16.43 -15.26
N ARG A 400 17.87 16.24 -14.83
CA ARG A 400 18.90 15.54 -15.63
C ARG A 400 18.50 14.11 -15.95
N ALA A 401 17.95 13.37 -14.98
CA ALA A 401 17.51 11.99 -15.20
C ALA A 401 16.41 11.92 -16.27
N VAL A 402 15.41 12.82 -16.18
CA VAL A 402 14.33 12.92 -17.18
C VAL A 402 14.90 13.28 -18.56
N TRP A 403 15.80 14.26 -18.62
CA TRP A 403 16.42 14.68 -19.88
C TRP A 403 17.17 13.55 -20.57
N LYS A 404 17.96 12.78 -19.81
CA LYS A 404 18.69 11.63 -20.34
C LYS A 404 17.78 10.54 -20.89
N SER A 405 16.68 10.23 -20.15
CA SER A 405 15.71 9.23 -20.61
C SER A 405 14.97 9.70 -21.87
N ALA A 406 14.58 10.97 -21.95
CA ALA A 406 13.93 11.54 -23.12
C ALA A 406 14.86 11.50 -24.36
N SER A 407 16.13 11.89 -24.20
CA SER A 407 17.10 11.85 -25.32
C SER A 407 17.45 10.42 -25.78
N ALA A 408 17.32 9.42 -24.92
CA ALA A 408 17.51 8.01 -25.28
C ALA A 408 16.31 7.42 -26.06
N CYS A 409 15.12 8.02 -25.97
CA CYS A 409 13.94 7.61 -26.74
C CYS A 409 13.91 8.22 -28.16
N GLU A 410 14.71 9.27 -28.45
CA GLU A 410 14.79 9.94 -29.75
C GLU A 410 15.89 9.39 -30.66
N GLY A 411 16.81 8.59 -30.14
CA GLY A 411 17.92 7.98 -30.88
C GLY A 411 17.73 6.48 -31.05
#